data_6f7d0adca56371cc16b9e4b588daa59d
#
_entry.id   6f7d0adca56371cc16b9e4b588daa59d
#
_cell.length_a   1.000
_cell.length_b   1.000
_cell.length_c   1.000
_cell.angle_alpha   90.00
_cell.angle_beta   90.00
_cell.angle_gamma   90.00
#
_symmetry.space_group_name_H-M   'P 1'
#
loop_
_entity.id
_entity.type
_entity.pdbx_description
1 polymer ?
#
loop_
_entity_poly.entity_id
_entity_poly.type
_entity_poly.pdbx_seq_one_letter_code
_entity_poly.pdbx_strand_id
1 'polypeptide(L)' 'AADPDEALREDIRAALEEGSPPLRWPSRLSQKYSRRKRDVYAMVLDMQ' A
#
# COMPACT_ATOMS: atom_id res chain seq x y z
N ALA A 1 -0.67 5.07 -19.27
CA ALA A 1 0.25 4.69 -18.20
C ALA A 1 -0.45 4.74 -16.86
N ALA A 2 -0.18 3.76 -16.02
CA ALA A 2 -0.82 3.71 -14.70
C ALA A 2 -0.27 4.79 -13.79
N ASP A 3 -1.17 5.46 -13.09
CA ASP A 3 -0.79 6.43 -12.08
C ASP A 3 -0.04 5.70 -10.95
N PRO A 4 1.06 6.26 -10.43
CA PRO A 4 1.76 5.63 -9.31
C PRO A 4 0.84 5.33 -8.11
N ASP A 5 -0.16 6.18 -7.88
CA ASP A 5 -1.12 5.95 -6.80
C ASP A 5 -1.99 4.74 -7.08
N GLU A 6 -2.38 4.53 -8.32
CA GLU A 6 -3.16 3.34 -8.67
C GLU A 6 -2.36 2.07 -8.47
N ALA A 7 -1.10 2.07 -8.90
CA ALA A 7 -0.24 0.90 -8.71
C ALA A 7 -0.07 0.58 -7.23
N LEU A 8 0.11 1.61 -6.41
CA LEU A 8 0.23 1.43 -4.97
C LEU A 8 -1.05 0.87 -4.37
N ARG A 9 -2.19 1.36 -4.80
CA ARG A 9 -3.48 0.85 -4.32
C ARG A 9 -3.69 -0.61 -4.69
N GLU A 10 -3.31 -0.99 -5.90
CA GLU A 10 -3.42 -2.38 -6.32
C GLU A 10 -2.55 -3.30 -5.47
N ASP A 11 -1.33 -2.87 -5.16
CA ASP A 11 -0.45 -3.65 -4.29
C ASP A 11 -1.03 -3.79 -2.89
N ILE A 12 -1.59 -2.71 -2.34
CA ILE A 12 -2.23 -2.75 -1.03
C ILE A 12 -3.42 -3.70 -1.06
N ARG A 13 -4.24 -3.60 -2.09
CA ARG A 13 -5.41 -4.45 -2.22
C ARG A 13 -5.04 -5.92 -2.29
N ALA A 14 -4.02 -6.23 -3.06
CA ALA A 14 -3.55 -7.61 -3.16
C ALA A 14 -3.08 -8.14 -1.81
N ALA A 15 -2.33 -7.33 -1.07
CA ALA A 15 -1.86 -7.71 0.25
C ALA A 15 -3.02 -7.95 1.22
N LEU A 16 -4.04 -7.10 1.16
CA LEU A 16 -5.22 -7.25 2.00
C LEU A 16 -6.03 -8.50 1.64
N GLU A 17 -6.14 -8.79 0.35
CA GLU A 17 -6.86 -9.98 -0.11
C GLU A 17 -6.15 -11.26 0.31
N GLU A 18 -4.83 -11.25 0.38
CA GLU A 18 -4.06 -12.38 0.87
C GLU A 18 -4.24 -12.60 2.37
N GLY A 19 -4.79 -11.62 3.06
CA GLY A 19 -4.96 -11.70 4.49
C GLY A 19 -3.70 -11.35 5.27
N SER A 20 -2.72 -10.75 4.61
CA SER A 20 -1.48 -10.36 5.28
C SER A 20 -1.72 -9.18 6.21
N PRO A 21 -1.29 -9.27 7.47
CA PRO A 21 -1.44 -8.15 8.38
C PRO A 21 -0.52 -6.99 7.98
N PRO A 22 -0.96 -5.73 8.13
CA PRO A 22 -0.16 -4.57 7.72
C PRO A 22 0.96 -4.28 8.73
N LEU A 23 1.89 -5.21 8.89
CA LEU A 23 3.02 -5.08 9.81
C LEU A 23 4.30 -4.68 9.12
N ARG A 24 4.56 -5.28 7.97
CA ARG A 24 5.83 -5.07 7.27
C ARG A 24 5.67 -4.54 5.85
N TRP A 25 4.67 -5.01 5.14
CA TRP A 25 4.54 -4.65 3.74
C TRP A 25 4.28 -3.15 3.50
N PRO A 26 3.64 -2.38 4.42
CA PRO A 26 3.51 -0.94 4.19
C PRO A 26 4.86 -0.23 4.07
N SER A 27 5.85 -0.64 4.87
CA SER A 27 7.19 -0.07 4.78
C SER A 27 7.83 -0.37 3.42
N ARG A 28 7.65 -1.59 2.94
CA ARG A 28 8.19 -1.97 1.64
C ARG A 28 7.55 -1.14 0.53
N LEU A 29 6.23 -0.98 0.58
CA LEU A 29 5.53 -0.22 -0.43
C LEU A 29 5.92 1.26 -0.39
N SER A 30 6.11 1.80 0.80
CA SER A 30 6.52 3.19 0.93
C SER A 30 7.88 3.41 0.26
N GLN A 31 8.80 2.49 0.41
CA GLN A 31 10.11 2.58 -0.24
C GLN A 31 10.01 2.35 -1.74
N LYS A 32 9.22 1.36 -2.15
CA LYS A 32 9.07 1.01 -3.56
C LYS A 32 8.50 2.16 -4.37
N TYR A 33 7.54 2.87 -3.81
CA TYR A 33 6.85 3.95 -4.52
C TYR A 33 7.30 5.33 -4.07
N SER A 34 8.34 5.41 -3.25
CA SER A 34 8.86 6.68 -2.73
C SER A 34 7.76 7.48 -2.01
N ARG A 35 6.91 6.78 -1.26
CA ARG A 35 5.85 7.38 -0.47
C ARG A 35 6.17 7.31 1.00
N ARG A 36 5.54 8.17 1.78
CA ARG A 36 5.72 8.15 3.23
C ARG A 36 4.91 6.99 3.82
N LYS A 37 5.44 6.38 4.88
CA LYS A 37 4.71 5.32 5.56
C LYS A 37 3.32 5.78 5.96
N ARG A 38 3.22 7.02 6.44
CA ARG A 38 1.94 7.60 6.84
C ARG A 38 0.94 7.57 5.69
N ASP A 39 1.38 7.92 4.49
CA ASP A 39 0.52 7.91 3.32
C ASP A 39 0.04 6.50 3.00
N VAL A 40 0.95 5.54 3.06
CA VAL A 40 0.60 4.14 2.79
C VAL A 40 -0.40 3.64 3.83
N TYR A 41 -0.16 3.92 5.12
CA TYR A 41 -1.09 3.51 6.17
C TYR A 41 -2.47 4.15 6.00
N ALA A 42 -2.49 5.43 5.61
CA ALA A 42 -3.76 6.10 5.38
C ALA A 42 -4.54 5.43 4.24
N MET A 43 -3.85 5.04 3.18
CA MET A 43 -4.48 4.32 2.09
C MET A 43 -4.99 2.96 2.52
N VAL A 44 -4.23 2.25 3.34
CA VAL A 44 -4.65 0.95 3.86
C VAL A 44 -5.95 1.08 4.66
N LEU A 45 -6.01 2.07 5.54
CA LEU A 45 -7.21 2.31 6.35
C LEU A 45 -8.41 2.68 5.48
N ASP A 46 -8.18 3.47 4.45
CA ASP A 46 -9.24 3.88 3.54
C ASP A 46 -9.79 2.70 2.73
N MET A 47 -8.95 1.72 2.46
CA MET A 47 -9.32 0.56 1.66
C MET A 47 -9.87 -0.59 2.49
N GLN A 48 -9.73 -0.55 3.79
CA GLN A 48 -10.35 -1.53 4.67
C GLN A 48 -11.86 -1.21 4.88
#